data_3013691f942593c67df3670b1b63db8a
#
_entry.id   3013691f942593c67df3670b1b63db8a
#
_cell.length_a   1.000
_cell.length_b   1.000
_cell.length_c   1.000
_cell.angle_alpha   90.00
_cell.angle_beta   90.00
_cell.angle_gamma   90.00
#
_symmetry.space_group_name_H-M   'P 1'
#
loop_
_entity.id
_entity.type
_entity.pdbx_description
1 polymer ?
#
loop_
_entity_poly.entity_id
_entity_poly.type
_entity_poly.pdbx_seq_one_letter_code
_entity_poly.pdbx_strand_id
1 'polypeptide(L)'
;IAENFLYPKDFESLIYISQVLQAIAIKSGVEHWRRNRGRCMGAIYWQLNDNWPVASWASIDYFGRWKALQYFSRHFYADVLGSLKVSEDAVYTPYLQNETMQEVSSDVTVFVKNMLGEVLWKNSQRAVCEPLSVKAMGPVSLKDVIEGRESEVFVEAVFTHSDGTLSRQVEMPKPYKHMQIKKAEITFDVMIEGDLLTVRLKSDAPAFFVSVESN
;
A
#
# COMPACT_ATOMS: atom_id res chain seq x y z
N ILE A 1 10.17 2.39 14.71
CA ILE A 1 10.28 3.68 14.00
C ILE A 1 11.68 3.85 13.47
N ALA A 2 12.70 3.87 14.33
CA ALA A 2 14.10 4.18 13.99
C ALA A 2 14.70 3.30 12.86
N GLU A 3 14.19 2.10 12.61
CA GLU A 3 14.65 1.26 11.50
C GLU A 3 14.14 1.78 10.15
N ASN A 4 12.90 2.27 10.08
CA ASN A 4 12.22 2.60 8.83
C ASN A 4 12.13 4.09 8.53
N PHE A 5 12.00 4.95 9.54
CA PHE A 5 11.77 6.38 9.40
C PHE A 5 12.82 7.22 10.10
N LEU A 6 12.96 8.48 9.69
CA LEU A 6 13.72 9.48 10.43
C LEU A 6 13.09 9.69 11.81
N TYR A 7 13.90 10.12 12.77
CA TYR A 7 13.40 10.43 14.11
C TYR A 7 12.37 11.57 14.03
N PRO A 8 11.16 11.40 14.60
CA PRO A 8 10.12 12.42 14.53
C PRO A 8 10.56 13.70 15.27
N LYS A 9 10.26 14.84 14.68
CA LYS A 9 10.66 16.17 15.19
C LYS A 9 9.81 16.66 16.35
N ASP A 10 8.58 16.15 16.49
CA ASP A 10 7.59 16.51 17.49
C ASP A 10 6.68 15.32 17.83
N PHE A 11 5.80 15.49 18.81
CA PHE A 11 4.91 14.44 19.29
C PHE A 11 3.83 14.10 18.25
N GLU A 12 3.34 15.06 17.50
CA GLU A 12 2.35 14.88 16.46
C GLU A 12 2.90 14.04 15.31
N SER A 13 4.10 14.36 14.85
CA SER A 13 4.85 13.55 13.89
C SER A 13 5.11 12.13 14.40
N LEU A 14 5.38 11.95 15.71
CA LEU A 14 5.55 10.64 16.32
C LEU A 14 4.28 9.81 16.24
N ILE A 15 3.13 10.38 16.58
CA ILE A 15 1.82 9.71 16.49
C ILE A 15 1.54 9.29 15.05
N TYR A 16 1.69 10.21 14.10
CA TYR A 16 1.44 9.96 12.68
C TYR A 16 2.34 8.82 12.14
N ILE A 17 3.65 8.89 12.34
CA ILE A 17 4.59 7.87 11.87
C ILE A 17 4.33 6.52 12.54
N SER A 18 3.95 6.51 13.82
CA SER A 18 3.60 5.27 14.53
C SER A 18 2.39 4.58 13.92
N GLN A 19 1.36 5.33 13.55
CA GLN A 19 0.18 4.80 12.86
C GLN A 19 0.52 4.25 11.47
N VAL A 20 1.35 4.97 10.69
CA VAL A 20 1.81 4.52 9.38
C VAL A 20 2.62 3.23 9.50
N LEU A 21 3.56 3.16 10.46
CA LEU A 21 4.38 1.96 10.69
C LEU A 21 3.51 0.76 11.07
N GLN A 22 2.51 0.95 11.95
CA GLN A 22 1.55 -0.10 12.30
C GLN A 22 0.81 -0.60 11.06
N ALA A 23 0.33 0.31 10.23
CA ALA A 23 -0.42 -0.03 9.02
C ALA A 23 0.43 -0.83 8.03
N ILE A 24 1.69 -0.45 7.81
CA ILE A 24 2.65 -1.17 6.96
C ILE A 24 2.93 -2.58 7.52
N ALA A 25 3.17 -2.71 8.82
CA ALA A 25 3.48 -3.99 9.45
C ALA A 25 2.30 -4.97 9.36
N ILE A 26 1.08 -4.51 9.67
CA ILE A 26 -0.13 -5.33 9.57
C ILE A 26 -0.42 -5.70 8.11
N LYS A 27 -0.32 -4.75 7.16
CA LYS A 27 -0.44 -5.00 5.73
C LYS A 27 0.50 -6.11 5.28
N SER A 28 1.78 -6.01 5.62
CA SER A 28 2.79 -7.01 5.25
C SER A 28 2.42 -8.42 5.74
N GLY A 29 1.97 -8.54 6.99
CA GLY A 29 1.52 -9.80 7.58
C GLY A 29 0.28 -10.36 6.88
N VAL A 30 -0.77 -9.55 6.73
CA VAL A 30 -2.03 -10.00 6.12
C VAL A 30 -1.84 -10.40 4.67
N GLU A 31 -1.12 -9.61 3.89
CA GLU A 31 -0.83 -9.95 2.48
C GLU A 31 0.02 -11.22 2.38
N HIS A 32 0.98 -11.41 3.28
CA HIS A 32 1.75 -12.65 3.34
C HIS A 32 0.85 -13.86 3.60
N TRP A 33 -0.05 -13.80 4.57
CA TRP A 33 -0.98 -14.88 4.88
C TRP A 33 -1.96 -15.13 3.73
N ARG A 34 -2.50 -14.10 3.12
CA ARG A 34 -3.38 -14.23 1.95
C ARG A 34 -2.68 -14.88 0.75
N ARG A 35 -1.39 -14.57 0.52
CA ARG A 35 -0.58 -15.27 -0.50
C ARG A 35 -0.37 -16.76 -0.20
N ASN A 36 -0.49 -17.16 1.06
CA ASN A 36 -0.36 -18.55 1.52
C ASN A 36 -1.73 -19.22 1.77
N ARG A 37 -2.77 -18.82 1.01
CA ARG A 37 -4.08 -19.47 1.06
C ARG A 37 -3.96 -20.98 0.91
N GLY A 38 -4.76 -21.74 1.65
CA GLY A 38 -4.67 -23.21 1.78
C GLY A 38 -3.87 -23.64 3.00
N ARG A 39 -2.82 -22.92 3.36
CA ARG A 39 -2.11 -23.09 4.64
C ARG A 39 -2.62 -22.10 5.70
N CYS A 40 -2.90 -20.85 5.29
CA CYS A 40 -3.51 -19.82 6.14
C CYS A 40 -4.82 -19.39 5.50
N MET A 41 -5.94 -19.59 6.20
CA MET A 41 -7.30 -19.37 5.68
C MET A 41 -7.95 -18.11 6.23
N GLY A 42 -7.26 -17.31 7.04
CA GLY A 42 -7.76 -16.06 7.57
C GLY A 42 -6.72 -15.32 8.39
N ALA A 43 -6.94 -14.03 8.56
CA ALA A 43 -6.12 -13.17 9.38
C ALA A 43 -7.02 -12.17 10.11
N ILE A 44 -6.76 -11.96 11.38
CA ILE A 44 -7.47 -11.02 12.24
C ILE A 44 -6.41 -10.13 12.90
N TYR A 45 -6.64 -8.82 12.91
CA TYR A 45 -5.82 -7.93 13.70
C TYR A 45 -6.58 -7.44 14.94
N TRP A 46 -5.89 -7.15 15.98
CA TRP A 46 -6.40 -6.56 17.19
C TRP A 46 -6.05 -5.08 17.24
N GLN A 47 -7.02 -4.17 17.25
CA GLN A 47 -8.48 -4.37 17.21
C GLN A 47 -9.10 -3.30 16.30
N LEU A 48 -10.42 -3.46 16.00
CA LEU A 48 -11.11 -2.54 15.10
C LEU A 48 -11.24 -1.13 15.70
N ASN A 49 -11.80 -1.01 16.91
CA ASN A 49 -12.10 0.30 17.50
C ASN A 49 -11.82 0.36 19.00
N ASP A 50 -11.60 1.56 19.49
CA ASP A 50 -11.51 1.87 20.91
C ASP A 50 -12.90 2.07 21.52
N ASN A 51 -13.05 1.68 22.80
CA ASN A 51 -14.25 1.90 23.60
C ASN A 51 -14.09 3.01 24.66
N TRP A 52 -12.94 3.67 24.70
CA TRP A 52 -12.61 4.82 25.52
C TRP A 52 -11.43 5.59 24.93
N PRO A 53 -11.26 6.92 25.25
CA PRO A 53 -10.17 7.71 24.68
C PRO A 53 -8.80 7.24 25.21
N VAL A 54 -7.99 6.66 24.34
CA VAL A 54 -6.70 6.08 24.71
C VAL A 54 -5.74 6.01 23.50
N ALA A 55 -4.45 6.00 23.74
CA ALA A 55 -3.46 5.60 22.76
C ALA A 55 -3.45 4.06 22.68
N SER A 56 -3.80 3.50 21.53
CA SER A 56 -3.97 2.07 21.37
C SER A 56 -3.63 1.58 19.95
N TRP A 57 -3.67 0.27 19.79
CA TRP A 57 -3.53 -0.44 18.53
C TRP A 57 -4.80 -0.48 17.66
N ALA A 58 -5.94 0.06 18.12
CA ALA A 58 -7.17 0.11 17.35
C ALA A 58 -7.01 0.87 16.03
N SER A 59 -7.71 0.43 14.98
CA SER A 59 -7.71 1.11 13.68
C SER A 59 -8.67 2.30 13.59
N ILE A 60 -9.68 2.33 14.48
CA ILE A 60 -10.63 3.44 14.64
C ILE A 60 -10.53 3.93 16.08
N ASP A 61 -10.39 5.23 16.28
CA ASP A 61 -10.32 5.78 17.63
C ASP A 61 -11.72 5.86 18.31
N TYR A 62 -11.72 6.25 19.59
CA TYR A 62 -12.95 6.40 20.37
C TYR A 62 -13.98 7.36 19.76
N PHE A 63 -13.51 8.38 19.03
CA PHE A 63 -14.35 9.39 18.38
C PHE A 63 -14.83 8.98 16.98
N GLY A 64 -14.52 7.75 16.54
CA GLY A 64 -14.89 7.24 15.22
C GLY A 64 -13.95 7.65 14.09
N ARG A 65 -12.82 8.31 14.38
CA ARG A 65 -11.85 8.73 13.37
C ARG A 65 -10.99 7.54 12.94
N TRP A 66 -10.78 7.42 11.64
CA TRP A 66 -9.96 6.38 11.07
C TRP A 66 -8.47 6.70 11.25
N LYS A 67 -7.73 5.79 11.82
CA LYS A 67 -6.27 5.80 11.82
C LYS A 67 -5.73 5.20 10.51
N ALA A 68 -4.42 5.36 10.24
CA ALA A 68 -3.80 4.85 9.02
C ALA A 68 -4.14 3.37 8.75
N LEU A 69 -4.15 2.51 9.79
CA LEU A 69 -4.47 1.09 9.66
C LEU A 69 -5.86 0.85 9.06
N GLN A 70 -6.88 1.65 9.38
CA GLN A 70 -8.23 1.48 8.84
C GLN A 70 -8.30 1.75 7.33
N TYR A 71 -7.56 2.74 6.84
CA TYR A 71 -7.45 2.99 5.40
C TYR A 71 -6.73 1.84 4.70
N PHE A 72 -5.65 1.32 5.28
CA PHE A 72 -4.91 0.18 4.73
C PHE A 72 -5.74 -1.10 4.73
N SER A 73 -6.56 -1.33 5.78
CA SER A 73 -7.37 -2.54 5.90
C SER A 73 -8.41 -2.67 4.79
N ARG A 74 -8.99 -1.57 4.32
CA ARG A 74 -9.87 -1.58 3.14
C ARG A 74 -9.20 -2.18 1.91
N HIS A 75 -7.88 -1.98 1.76
CA HIS A 75 -7.14 -2.51 0.61
C HIS A 75 -6.71 -3.94 0.84
N PHE A 76 -6.03 -4.24 1.95
CA PHE A 76 -5.51 -5.60 2.15
C PHE A 76 -6.57 -6.65 2.50
N TYR A 77 -7.82 -6.24 2.82
CA TYR A 77 -8.99 -7.11 2.95
C TYR A 77 -9.98 -7.02 1.77
N ALA A 78 -9.63 -6.34 0.69
CA ALA A 78 -10.47 -6.35 -0.51
C ALA A 78 -10.66 -7.78 -1.03
N ASP A 79 -11.85 -8.08 -1.55
CA ASP A 79 -12.20 -9.41 -2.05
C ASP A 79 -11.27 -9.84 -3.20
N VAL A 80 -10.92 -8.89 -4.06
CA VAL A 80 -9.88 -9.07 -5.08
C VAL A 80 -8.71 -8.18 -4.72
N LEU A 81 -7.54 -8.79 -4.55
CA LEU A 81 -6.33 -8.08 -4.14
C LEU A 81 -5.16 -8.41 -5.05
N GLY A 82 -4.56 -7.37 -5.62
CA GLY A 82 -3.20 -7.44 -6.17
C GLY A 82 -2.18 -7.13 -5.08
N SER A 83 -1.24 -8.03 -4.83
CA SER A 83 -0.13 -7.80 -3.89
C SER A 83 1.23 -8.07 -4.52
N LEU A 84 2.28 -7.51 -3.93
CA LEU A 84 3.64 -7.65 -4.43
C LEU A 84 4.52 -8.31 -3.36
N LYS A 85 5.10 -9.46 -3.68
CA LYS A 85 6.11 -10.09 -2.83
C LYS A 85 7.48 -9.63 -3.27
N VAL A 86 8.25 -9.08 -2.35
CA VAL A 86 9.67 -8.77 -2.55
C VAL A 86 10.49 -9.91 -1.93
N SER A 87 11.40 -10.46 -2.71
CA SER A 87 12.37 -11.48 -2.29
C SER A 87 13.78 -10.90 -2.35
N GLU A 88 14.76 -11.67 -1.89
CA GLU A 88 16.18 -11.34 -2.04
C GLU A 88 16.56 -11.03 -3.49
N ASP A 89 17.67 -10.34 -3.70
CA ASP A 89 18.19 -9.93 -5.01
C ASP A 89 17.22 -9.09 -5.86
N ALA A 90 16.37 -8.27 -5.21
CA ALA A 90 15.42 -7.39 -5.88
C ALA A 90 14.48 -8.13 -6.87
N VAL A 91 14.01 -9.30 -6.46
CA VAL A 91 13.00 -10.07 -7.22
C VAL A 91 11.61 -9.73 -6.69
N TYR A 92 10.77 -9.20 -7.58
CA TYR A 92 9.40 -8.78 -7.30
C TYR A 92 8.42 -9.73 -7.98
N THR A 93 7.56 -10.37 -7.20
CA THR A 93 6.55 -11.30 -7.72
C THR A 93 5.16 -10.76 -7.44
N PRO A 94 4.40 -10.38 -8.49
CA PRO A 94 3.01 -10.01 -8.31
C PRO A 94 2.15 -11.23 -8.01
N TYR A 95 1.13 -11.04 -7.17
CA TYR A 95 0.13 -12.04 -6.82
C TYR A 95 -1.26 -11.47 -7.01
N LEU A 96 -2.15 -12.24 -7.60
CA LEU A 96 -3.58 -11.99 -7.63
C LEU A 96 -4.28 -12.94 -6.65
N GLN A 97 -5.05 -12.37 -5.72
CA GLN A 97 -5.79 -13.10 -4.69
C GLN A 97 -7.28 -12.85 -4.91
N ASN A 98 -8.05 -13.92 -5.00
CA ASN A 98 -9.47 -13.89 -5.28
C ASN A 98 -10.23 -14.59 -4.16
N GLU A 99 -10.98 -13.82 -3.37
CA GLU A 99 -11.87 -14.32 -2.32
C GLU A 99 -13.34 -14.41 -2.78
N THR A 100 -13.60 -14.15 -4.06
CA THR A 100 -14.94 -14.24 -4.64
C THR A 100 -15.25 -15.66 -5.10
N MET A 101 -16.53 -15.90 -5.41
CA MET A 101 -17.02 -17.17 -5.97
C MET A 101 -16.96 -17.19 -7.51
N GLN A 102 -16.33 -16.19 -8.14
CA GLN A 102 -16.20 -16.08 -9.58
C GLN A 102 -14.74 -15.99 -9.99
N GLU A 103 -14.42 -16.43 -11.20
CA GLU A 103 -13.10 -16.21 -11.79
C GLU A 103 -12.86 -14.70 -11.99
N VAL A 104 -11.65 -14.25 -11.67
CA VAL A 104 -11.22 -12.87 -11.83
C VAL A 104 -9.96 -12.80 -12.66
N SER A 105 -9.92 -11.95 -13.67
CA SER A 105 -8.67 -11.61 -14.37
C SER A 105 -8.13 -10.26 -13.92
N SER A 106 -6.81 -10.09 -14.03
CA SER A 106 -6.15 -8.83 -13.73
C SER A 106 -4.98 -8.59 -14.68
N ASP A 107 -4.91 -7.36 -15.19
CA ASP A 107 -3.72 -6.84 -15.83
C ASP A 107 -2.88 -6.12 -14.77
N VAL A 108 -1.61 -6.49 -14.63
CA VAL A 108 -0.67 -5.82 -13.73
C VAL A 108 0.44 -5.17 -14.53
N THR A 109 0.78 -3.94 -14.17
CA THR A 109 2.01 -3.29 -14.63
C THR A 109 2.88 -2.95 -13.44
N VAL A 110 4.09 -3.47 -13.45
CA VAL A 110 5.15 -3.14 -12.49
C VAL A 110 6.00 -2.06 -13.10
N PHE A 111 6.19 -0.98 -12.35
CA PHE A 111 7.01 0.17 -12.72
C PHE A 111 8.18 0.33 -11.76
N VAL A 112 9.33 0.74 -12.27
CA VAL A 112 10.36 1.41 -11.48
C VAL A 112 10.27 2.89 -11.82
N LYS A 113 10.07 3.72 -10.81
CA LYS A 113 9.96 5.18 -10.93
C LYS A 113 11.01 5.88 -10.08
N ASN A 114 11.49 7.03 -10.54
CA ASN A 114 12.30 7.90 -9.69
C ASN A 114 11.46 8.74 -8.72
N MET A 115 12.11 9.51 -7.84
CA MET A 115 11.42 10.34 -6.84
C MET A 115 10.75 11.60 -7.44
N LEU A 116 10.73 11.75 -8.77
CA LEU A 116 9.91 12.72 -9.49
C LEU A 116 8.68 12.06 -10.14
N GLY A 117 8.54 10.73 -10.03
CA GLY A 117 7.44 9.97 -10.62
C GLY A 117 7.67 9.56 -12.08
N GLU A 118 8.84 9.85 -12.64
CA GLU A 118 9.20 9.45 -14.01
C GLU A 118 9.43 7.94 -14.07
N VAL A 119 8.88 7.31 -15.10
CA VAL A 119 8.99 5.87 -15.33
C VAL A 119 10.36 5.57 -15.96
N LEU A 120 11.19 4.83 -15.22
CA LEU A 120 12.51 4.37 -15.71
C LEU A 120 12.41 3.00 -16.36
N TRP A 121 11.48 2.16 -15.89
CA TRP A 121 11.29 0.80 -16.41
C TRP A 121 9.85 0.34 -16.12
N LYS A 122 9.33 -0.54 -16.96
CA LYS A 122 8.02 -1.18 -16.76
C LYS A 122 7.96 -2.57 -17.36
N ASN A 123 7.14 -3.43 -16.76
CA ASN A 123 6.75 -4.74 -17.28
C ASN A 123 5.27 -4.97 -17.03
N SER A 124 4.56 -5.52 -18.02
CA SER A 124 3.15 -5.83 -17.90
C SER A 124 2.89 -7.32 -18.05
N GLN A 125 1.98 -7.84 -17.24
CA GLN A 125 1.56 -9.23 -17.23
C GLN A 125 0.05 -9.30 -17.05
N ARG A 126 -0.56 -10.41 -17.45
CA ARG A 126 -1.96 -10.72 -17.20
C ARG A 126 -2.07 -12.06 -16.49
N ALA A 127 -2.98 -12.16 -15.54
CA ALA A 127 -3.33 -13.41 -14.89
C ALA A 127 -4.84 -13.57 -14.76
N VAL A 128 -5.23 -14.84 -14.71
CA VAL A 128 -6.58 -15.27 -14.35
C VAL A 128 -6.45 -16.06 -13.05
N CYS A 129 -7.33 -15.78 -12.10
CA CYS A 129 -7.37 -16.39 -10.79
C CYS A 129 -8.75 -17.02 -10.55
N GLU A 130 -8.75 -18.32 -10.33
CA GLU A 130 -9.95 -19.10 -10.02
C GLU A 130 -10.65 -18.59 -8.74
N PRO A 131 -11.94 -18.92 -8.54
CA PRO A 131 -12.63 -18.64 -7.30
C PRO A 131 -11.87 -19.13 -6.06
N LEU A 132 -11.88 -18.35 -4.99
CA LEU A 132 -11.30 -18.69 -3.69
C LEU A 132 -9.84 -19.17 -3.78
N SER A 133 -9.06 -18.56 -4.65
CA SER A 133 -7.69 -18.99 -4.94
C SER A 133 -6.66 -17.85 -4.96
N VAL A 134 -5.40 -18.23 -5.15
CA VAL A 134 -4.27 -17.30 -5.28
C VAL A 134 -3.45 -17.68 -6.50
N LYS A 135 -3.12 -16.71 -7.32
CA LYS A 135 -2.28 -16.86 -8.50
C LYS A 135 -0.99 -16.06 -8.36
N ALA A 136 0.14 -16.73 -8.29
CA ALA A 136 1.44 -16.09 -8.50
C ALA A 136 1.63 -15.79 -9.99
N MET A 137 2.10 -14.60 -10.31
CA MET A 137 2.49 -14.21 -11.66
C MET A 137 3.99 -14.44 -11.87
N GLY A 138 4.50 -14.15 -13.06
CA GLY A 138 5.92 -14.25 -13.35
C GLY A 138 6.75 -13.31 -12.47
N PRO A 139 7.81 -13.81 -11.79
CA PRO A 139 8.69 -12.94 -11.03
C PRO A 139 9.46 -12.01 -11.96
N VAL A 140 9.74 -10.79 -11.48
CA VAL A 140 10.48 -9.75 -12.20
C VAL A 140 11.73 -9.43 -11.41
N SER A 141 12.92 -9.68 -12.00
CA SER A 141 14.17 -9.23 -11.42
C SER A 141 14.40 -7.77 -11.80
N LEU A 142 14.56 -6.92 -10.79
CA LEU A 142 14.84 -5.50 -10.96
C LEU A 142 16.27 -5.14 -10.54
N LYS A 143 17.12 -6.13 -10.25
CA LYS A 143 18.49 -5.92 -9.77
C LYS A 143 19.24 -4.93 -10.66
N ASP A 144 19.35 -5.21 -11.95
CA ASP A 144 20.10 -4.37 -12.90
C ASP A 144 19.48 -2.98 -13.11
N VAL A 145 18.18 -2.84 -12.78
CA VAL A 145 17.47 -1.56 -12.93
C VAL A 145 17.67 -0.65 -11.73
N ILE A 146 17.76 -1.21 -10.51
CA ILE A 146 17.80 -0.45 -9.27
C ILE A 146 19.18 -0.41 -8.60
N GLU A 147 20.10 -1.29 -8.97
CA GLU A 147 21.45 -1.34 -8.39
C GLU A 147 22.18 -0.01 -8.51
N GLY A 148 22.72 0.47 -7.40
CA GLY A 148 23.40 1.77 -7.30
C GLY A 148 22.50 2.99 -7.20
N ARG A 149 21.17 2.82 -7.34
CA ARG A 149 20.18 3.92 -7.21
C ARG A 149 19.01 3.57 -6.29
N GLU A 150 19.19 2.61 -5.38
CA GLU A 150 18.12 2.08 -4.51
C GLU A 150 17.46 3.16 -3.64
N SER A 151 18.17 4.25 -3.33
CA SER A 151 17.63 5.39 -2.58
C SER A 151 16.86 6.39 -3.43
N GLU A 152 16.94 6.29 -4.76
CA GLU A 152 16.42 7.28 -5.72
C GLU A 152 15.18 6.79 -6.47
N VAL A 153 14.80 5.53 -6.27
CA VAL A 153 13.70 4.89 -6.99
C VAL A 153 12.73 4.19 -6.04
N PHE A 154 11.50 4.00 -6.50
CA PHE A 154 10.53 3.11 -5.87
C PHE A 154 9.90 2.19 -6.92
N VAL A 155 9.39 1.06 -6.47
CA VAL A 155 8.68 0.08 -7.29
C VAL A 155 7.19 0.23 -7.05
N GLU A 156 6.41 0.41 -8.12
CA GLU A 156 4.97 0.48 -8.07
C GLU A 156 4.37 -0.64 -8.91
N ALA A 157 3.42 -1.38 -8.36
CA ALA A 157 2.60 -2.33 -9.12
C ALA A 157 1.14 -1.86 -9.12
N VAL A 158 0.58 -1.70 -10.31
CA VAL A 158 -0.82 -1.32 -10.52
C VAL A 158 -1.54 -2.51 -11.15
N PHE A 159 -2.56 -2.99 -10.46
CA PHE A 159 -3.43 -4.08 -10.91
C PHE A 159 -4.77 -3.48 -11.32
N THR A 160 -5.22 -3.80 -12.54
CA THR A 160 -6.55 -3.47 -13.02
C THR A 160 -7.34 -4.77 -13.11
N HIS A 161 -8.33 -4.91 -12.24
CA HIS A 161 -9.14 -6.13 -12.14
C HIS A 161 -10.31 -6.11 -13.12
N SER A 162 -10.80 -7.30 -13.51
CA SER A 162 -11.91 -7.44 -14.47
C SER A 162 -13.25 -6.88 -13.97
N ASP A 163 -13.39 -6.67 -12.65
CA ASP A 163 -14.55 -6.01 -12.04
C ASP A 163 -14.47 -4.47 -12.07
N GLY A 164 -13.39 -3.91 -12.65
CA GLY A 164 -13.12 -2.48 -12.72
C GLY A 164 -12.42 -1.90 -11.49
N THR A 165 -12.18 -2.69 -10.46
CA THR A 165 -11.45 -2.24 -9.27
C THR A 165 -9.93 -2.20 -9.52
N LEU A 166 -9.22 -1.46 -8.67
CA LEU A 166 -7.77 -1.29 -8.75
C LEU A 166 -7.10 -1.69 -7.45
N SER A 167 -5.97 -2.40 -7.55
CA SER A 167 -5.02 -2.54 -6.44
C SER A 167 -3.72 -1.85 -6.80
N ARG A 168 -3.15 -1.13 -5.84
CA ARG A 168 -1.87 -0.46 -6.02
C ARG A 168 -0.93 -0.86 -4.87
N GLN A 169 0.27 -1.24 -5.23
CA GLN A 169 1.35 -1.57 -4.30
C GLN A 169 2.54 -0.66 -4.56
N VAL A 170 3.16 -0.17 -3.49
CA VAL A 170 4.38 0.63 -3.56
C VAL A 170 5.39 0.02 -2.60
N GLU A 171 6.58 -0.26 -3.10
CA GLU A 171 7.67 -0.84 -2.34
C GLU A 171 8.93 0.01 -2.50
N MET A 172 9.61 0.25 -1.37
CA MET A 172 10.88 0.96 -1.34
C MET A 172 12.03 -0.04 -1.27
N PRO A 173 13.07 0.08 -2.14
CA PRO A 173 14.23 -0.80 -2.08
C PRO A 173 15.04 -0.68 -0.78
N LYS A 174 14.92 0.45 -0.09
CA LYS A 174 15.54 0.72 1.23
C LYS A 174 14.50 1.27 2.22
N PRO A 175 14.76 1.24 3.53
CA PRO A 175 13.94 1.92 4.52
C PRO A 175 13.71 3.39 4.16
N TYR A 176 12.51 3.91 4.42
CA TYR A 176 12.11 5.28 4.06
C TYR A 176 13.12 6.36 4.47
N LYS A 177 13.77 6.21 5.63
CA LYS A 177 14.80 7.15 6.12
C LYS A 177 16.04 7.25 5.22
N HIS A 178 16.27 6.27 4.37
CA HIS A 178 17.41 6.23 3.44
C HIS A 178 17.01 6.58 2.00
N MET A 179 15.72 6.86 1.77
CA MET A 179 15.21 7.25 0.46
C MET A 179 15.37 8.75 0.24
N GLN A 180 15.71 9.15 -0.98
CA GLN A 180 15.82 10.55 -1.38
C GLN A 180 14.45 11.15 -1.75
N ILE A 181 13.47 10.99 -0.84
CA ILE A 181 12.11 11.49 -1.05
C ILE A 181 12.13 13.00 -1.19
N LYS A 182 11.56 13.51 -2.28
CA LYS A 182 11.41 14.95 -2.49
C LYS A 182 10.25 15.49 -1.65
N LYS A 183 10.40 16.73 -1.18
CA LYS A 183 9.27 17.44 -0.59
C LYS A 183 8.28 17.76 -1.71
N ALA A 184 7.12 17.15 -1.68
CA ALA A 184 6.06 17.38 -2.64
C ALA A 184 5.20 18.60 -2.23
N GLU A 185 4.83 19.42 -3.20
CA GLU A 185 3.80 20.44 -3.02
C GLU A 185 2.43 19.83 -3.36
N ILE A 186 1.57 19.74 -2.35
CA ILE A 186 0.24 19.17 -2.49
C ILE A 186 -0.78 20.30 -2.53
N THR A 187 -1.57 20.35 -3.59
CA THR A 187 -2.75 21.21 -3.70
C THR A 187 -4.01 20.38 -3.65
N PHE A 188 -5.12 20.96 -3.24
CA PHE A 188 -6.39 20.26 -3.19
C PHE A 188 -7.54 21.12 -3.67
N ASP A 189 -8.53 20.47 -4.28
CA ASP A 189 -9.83 21.03 -4.63
C ASP A 189 -10.90 20.27 -3.86
N VAL A 190 -11.91 20.98 -3.35
CA VAL A 190 -13.04 20.40 -2.62
C VAL A 190 -14.31 20.64 -3.41
N MET A 191 -15.08 19.58 -3.64
CA MET A 191 -16.40 19.63 -4.27
C MET A 191 -17.42 19.01 -3.33
N ILE A 192 -18.58 19.63 -3.23
CA ILE A 192 -19.71 19.15 -2.43
C ILE A 192 -20.90 18.96 -3.38
N GLU A 193 -21.40 17.74 -3.46
CA GLU A 193 -22.56 17.37 -4.25
C GLU A 193 -23.56 16.62 -3.36
N GLY A 194 -24.62 17.28 -2.93
CA GLY A 194 -25.53 16.75 -1.93
C GLY A 194 -24.79 16.48 -0.61
N ASP A 195 -24.81 15.23 -0.14
CA ASP A 195 -24.13 14.77 1.07
C ASP A 195 -22.71 14.22 0.79
N LEU A 196 -22.26 14.29 -0.46
CA LEU A 196 -20.94 13.79 -0.85
C LEU A 196 -19.91 14.90 -0.88
N LEU A 197 -18.86 14.74 -0.05
CA LEU A 197 -17.66 15.57 -0.07
C LEU A 197 -16.57 14.87 -0.87
N THR A 198 -16.13 15.46 -1.97
CA THR A 198 -15.02 14.96 -2.78
C THR A 198 -13.81 15.86 -2.62
N VAL A 199 -12.69 15.32 -2.15
CA VAL A 199 -11.40 16.02 -2.07
C VAL A 199 -10.49 15.47 -3.15
N ARG A 200 -10.08 16.32 -4.09
CA ARG A 200 -9.14 15.97 -5.15
C ARG A 200 -7.76 16.53 -4.81
N LEU A 201 -6.80 15.64 -4.63
CA LEU A 201 -5.41 16.01 -4.37
C LEU A 201 -4.61 16.00 -5.69
N LYS A 202 -3.71 16.97 -5.82
CA LYS A 202 -2.68 17.04 -6.87
C LYS A 202 -1.33 17.28 -6.22
N SER A 203 -0.29 16.68 -6.79
CA SER A 203 1.08 16.83 -6.30
C SER A 203 2.04 16.97 -7.48
N ASP A 204 3.09 17.75 -7.32
CA ASP A 204 4.18 17.96 -8.29
C ASP A 204 5.21 16.83 -8.28
N ALA A 205 5.22 16.01 -7.22
CA ALA A 205 6.07 14.84 -7.07
C ALA A 205 5.32 13.73 -6.31
N PRO A 206 5.78 12.47 -6.34
CA PRO A 206 5.20 11.39 -5.55
C PRO A 206 5.16 11.74 -4.06
N ALA A 207 3.97 11.73 -3.48
CA ALA A 207 3.72 11.94 -2.06
C ALA A 207 3.24 10.63 -1.43
N PHE A 208 3.91 10.21 -0.36
CA PHE A 208 3.64 8.94 0.31
C PHE A 208 2.90 9.21 1.62
N PHE A 209 1.94 8.33 1.95
CA PHE A 209 1.17 8.37 3.20
C PHE A 209 0.42 9.70 3.43
N VAL A 210 -0.15 10.26 2.37
CA VAL A 210 -0.93 11.50 2.49
C VAL A 210 -2.19 11.24 3.31
N SER A 211 -2.40 12.05 4.35
CA SER A 211 -3.60 12.04 5.19
C SER A 211 -4.44 13.27 4.90
N VAL A 212 -5.76 13.09 4.88
CA VAL A 212 -6.73 14.18 4.75
C VAL A 212 -7.59 14.16 6.00
N GLU A 213 -7.61 15.26 6.73
CA GLU A 213 -8.42 15.42 7.94
C GLU A 213 -9.36 16.62 7.76
N SER A 214 -10.59 16.49 8.24
CA SER A 214 -11.55 17.61 8.34
C SER A 214 -11.62 18.08 9.80
N ASN A 215 -11.53 19.36 10.01
CA ASN A 215 -11.75 20.00 11.31
C ASN A 215 -13.24 20.18 11.55
#